data_ed3046fa7f237968727e93523c40b559
#
_entry.id   ed3046fa7f237968727e93523c40b559
#
_cell.length_a   1.000
_cell.length_b   1.000
_cell.length_c   1.000
_cell.angle_alpha   90.00
_cell.angle_beta   90.00
_cell.angle_gamma   90.00
#
_symmetry.space_group_name_H-M   'P 1'
#
loop_
_entity.id
_entity.type
_entity.pdbx_description
1 polymer ?
#
loop_
_entity_poly.entity_id
_entity_poly.type
_entity_poly.pdbx_seq_one_letter_code
_entity_poly.pdbx_strand_id
1 'polypeptide(L)'
;MCGIIGSAEIKSELIAKALKKIQYRGKDHSAIISQKKVTFGHCLHAVVGIIPQPLKDKGIFTSNCEIYNWKNLAIKHNIKAKNDADLIFQLLERDTPIKTITNELDGVFAFAYSNKQTITLARDLFGVKPLWYTEKPFAFASERKA
;
A
#
# COMPACT_ATOMS: atom_id res chain seq x y z
N MET A 1 12.60 1.26 -5.55
CA MET A 1 11.22 1.72 -5.23
C MET A 1 10.27 0.55 -5.32
N CYS A 2 9.40 0.38 -4.34
CA CYS A 2 8.39 -0.67 -4.36
C CYS A 2 7.37 -0.51 -5.50
N GLY A 3 6.65 -1.57 -5.83
CA GLY A 3 5.51 -1.55 -6.75
C GLY A 3 4.27 -2.10 -6.06
N ILE A 4 3.15 -1.41 -6.23
CA ILE A 4 1.85 -1.81 -5.70
C ILE A 4 0.83 -1.99 -6.84
N ILE A 5 -0.10 -2.90 -6.65
CA ILE A 5 -1.19 -3.19 -7.59
C ILE A 5 -2.37 -3.79 -6.84
N GLY A 6 -3.57 -3.60 -7.33
CA GLY A 6 -4.73 -4.31 -6.79
C GLY A 6 -6.03 -4.01 -7.52
N SER A 7 -7.04 -4.81 -7.20
CA SER A 7 -8.39 -4.68 -7.74
C SER A 7 -9.43 -5.32 -6.81
N ALA A 8 -10.68 -4.87 -6.93
CA ALA A 8 -11.85 -5.51 -6.34
C ALA A 8 -12.67 -6.33 -7.36
N GLU A 9 -12.31 -6.30 -8.64
CA GLU A 9 -13.14 -6.87 -9.71
C GLU A 9 -12.34 -7.80 -10.63
N ILE A 10 -11.01 -7.63 -10.68
CA ILE A 10 -10.15 -8.40 -11.58
C ILE A 10 -9.67 -9.67 -10.87
N LYS A 11 -9.67 -10.79 -11.59
CA LYS A 11 -9.23 -12.10 -11.08
C LYS A 11 -7.77 -12.03 -10.62
N SER A 12 -7.45 -12.72 -9.53
CA SER A 12 -6.12 -12.74 -8.91
C SER A 12 -5.00 -13.16 -9.87
N GLU A 13 -5.27 -14.05 -10.81
CA GLU A 13 -4.30 -14.51 -11.82
C GLU A 13 -3.87 -13.36 -12.76
N LEU A 14 -4.79 -12.46 -13.10
CA LEU A 14 -4.49 -11.30 -13.93
C LEU A 14 -3.69 -10.24 -13.12
N ILE A 15 -4.05 -10.05 -11.85
CA ILE A 15 -3.25 -9.21 -10.94
C ILE A 15 -1.83 -9.76 -10.80
N ALA A 16 -1.66 -11.09 -10.71
CA ALA A 16 -0.34 -11.72 -10.66
C ALA A 16 0.48 -11.46 -11.93
N LYS A 17 -0.15 -11.58 -13.11
CA LYS A 17 0.49 -11.26 -14.39
C LYS A 17 0.88 -9.79 -14.49
N ALA A 18 0.01 -8.90 -14.04
CA ALA A 18 0.27 -7.47 -14.04
C ALA A 18 1.38 -7.08 -13.04
N LEU A 19 1.41 -7.69 -11.84
CA LEU A 19 2.50 -7.49 -10.88
C LEU A 19 3.87 -7.85 -11.46
N LYS A 20 3.96 -8.94 -12.23
CA LYS A 20 5.20 -9.34 -12.91
C LYS A 20 5.73 -8.25 -13.86
N LYS A 21 4.87 -7.47 -14.51
CA LYS A 21 5.29 -6.37 -15.40
C LYS A 21 5.99 -5.23 -14.66
N ILE A 22 5.72 -5.06 -13.37
CA ILE A 22 6.33 -4.03 -12.53
C ILE A 22 7.31 -4.59 -11.49
N GLN A 23 7.63 -5.88 -11.55
CA GLN A 23 8.49 -6.55 -10.57
C GLN A 23 9.93 -5.99 -10.52
N TYR A 24 10.39 -5.36 -11.60
CA TYR A 24 11.70 -4.68 -11.64
C TYR A 24 11.80 -3.52 -10.62
N ARG A 25 10.66 -2.99 -10.12
CA ARG A 25 10.61 -1.97 -9.10
C ARG A 25 11.06 -2.48 -7.72
N GLY A 26 10.87 -3.76 -7.46
CA GLY A 26 11.27 -4.38 -6.20
C GLY A 26 11.57 -5.86 -6.38
N LYS A 27 12.84 -6.23 -6.22
CA LYS A 27 13.33 -7.59 -6.46
C LYS A 27 13.48 -8.42 -5.18
N ASP A 28 13.37 -7.78 -4.01
CA ASP A 28 13.69 -8.43 -2.74
C ASP A 28 12.58 -9.35 -2.24
N HIS A 29 11.33 -9.03 -2.56
CA HIS A 29 10.17 -9.87 -2.25
C HIS A 29 8.99 -9.52 -3.15
N SER A 30 8.14 -10.51 -3.46
CA SER A 30 6.89 -10.28 -4.19
C SER A 30 5.81 -11.18 -3.64
N ALA A 31 4.65 -10.59 -3.34
CA ALA A 31 3.51 -11.33 -2.83
C ALA A 31 2.18 -10.75 -3.29
N ILE A 32 1.15 -11.61 -3.23
CA ILE A 32 -0.25 -11.27 -3.49
C ILE A 32 -1.08 -11.81 -2.35
N ILE A 33 -2.02 -11.00 -1.89
CA ILE A 33 -3.03 -11.41 -0.91
C ILE A 33 -4.40 -11.12 -1.48
N SER A 34 -5.27 -12.13 -1.41
CA SER A 34 -6.69 -12.02 -1.75
C SER A 34 -7.56 -12.18 -0.50
N GLN A 35 -8.62 -11.38 -0.42
CA GLN A 35 -9.66 -11.49 0.61
C GLN A 35 -11.01 -11.16 -0.03
N LYS A 36 -11.90 -12.14 -0.08
CA LYS A 36 -13.16 -12.03 -0.82
C LYS A 36 -12.90 -11.68 -2.29
N LYS A 37 -13.40 -10.55 -2.77
CA LYS A 37 -13.22 -10.07 -4.15
C LYS A 37 -12.02 -9.17 -4.34
N VAL A 38 -11.36 -8.77 -3.25
CA VAL A 38 -10.21 -7.84 -3.29
C VAL A 38 -8.91 -8.60 -3.37
N THR A 39 -8.04 -8.21 -4.29
CA THR A 39 -6.69 -8.75 -4.44
C THR A 39 -5.69 -7.61 -4.52
N PHE A 40 -4.71 -7.60 -3.60
CA PHE A 40 -3.59 -6.68 -3.60
C PHE A 40 -2.28 -7.42 -3.83
N GLY A 41 -1.39 -6.79 -4.59
CA GLY A 41 -0.04 -7.27 -4.85
C GLY A 41 1.01 -6.22 -4.53
N HIS A 42 2.20 -6.70 -4.17
CA HIS A 42 3.34 -5.87 -3.83
C HIS A 42 4.64 -6.49 -4.35
N CYS A 43 5.55 -5.66 -4.86
CA CYS A 43 6.94 -6.01 -5.06
C CYS A 43 7.84 -5.07 -4.23
N LEU A 44 8.62 -5.65 -3.34
CA LEU A 44 9.42 -4.98 -2.32
C LEU A 44 10.80 -4.60 -2.86
N HIS A 45 11.17 -3.35 -2.65
CA HIS A 45 12.54 -2.87 -2.64
C HIS A 45 12.89 -2.45 -1.21
N ALA A 46 13.61 -3.30 -0.51
CA ALA A 46 13.89 -3.14 0.92
C ALA A 46 15.02 -2.12 1.14
N VAL A 47 14.66 -0.93 1.63
CA VAL A 47 15.61 0.12 2.04
C VAL A 47 15.73 0.17 3.56
N VAL A 48 14.62 0.05 4.27
CA VAL A 48 14.55 0.11 5.74
C VAL A 48 13.96 -1.20 6.27
N GLY A 49 14.76 -2.26 6.22
CA GLY A 49 14.34 -3.59 6.68
C GLY A 49 13.44 -4.33 5.68
N ILE A 50 13.34 -5.64 5.85
CA ILE A 50 12.52 -6.52 5.00
C ILE A 50 11.19 -6.74 5.70
N ILE A 51 10.16 -5.99 5.31
CA ILE A 51 8.78 -6.21 5.74
C ILE A 51 7.94 -6.56 4.52
N PRO A 52 7.62 -7.85 4.32
CA PRO A 52 6.78 -8.28 3.22
C PRO A 52 5.41 -7.61 3.25
N GLN A 53 4.95 -7.19 2.07
CA GLN A 53 3.61 -6.68 1.84
C GLN A 53 2.96 -7.51 0.72
N PRO A 54 1.62 -7.51 0.58
CA PRO A 54 0.63 -6.73 1.35
C PRO A 54 0.53 -7.16 2.82
N LEU A 55 0.23 -6.19 3.73
CA LEU A 55 -0.08 -6.47 5.12
C LEU A 55 -1.58 -6.82 5.24
N LYS A 56 -1.93 -7.67 6.20
CA LYS A 56 -3.30 -8.13 6.39
C LYS A 56 -3.62 -8.38 7.86
N ASP A 57 -4.75 -7.81 8.30
CA ASP A 57 -5.43 -8.12 9.55
C ASP A 57 -6.95 -8.04 9.30
N LYS A 58 -7.66 -7.01 9.79
CA LYS A 58 -9.07 -6.76 9.45
C LYS A 58 -9.23 -6.38 7.98
N GLY A 59 -8.26 -5.60 7.46
CA GLY A 59 -8.14 -5.18 6.08
C GLY A 59 -6.88 -5.69 5.39
N ILE A 60 -6.72 -5.31 4.11
CA ILE A 60 -5.50 -5.53 3.33
C ILE A 60 -4.87 -4.18 3.00
N PHE A 61 -3.57 -4.06 3.18
CA PHE A 61 -2.80 -2.85 2.91
C PHE A 61 -1.59 -3.13 2.04
N THR A 62 -1.31 -2.23 1.10
CA THR A 62 -0.08 -2.22 0.31
C THR A 62 0.40 -0.80 0.07
N SER A 63 1.71 -0.57 0.15
CA SER A 63 2.28 0.77 0.00
C SER A 63 3.62 0.78 -0.71
N ASN A 64 3.90 1.92 -1.34
CA ASN A 64 5.22 2.36 -1.75
C ASN A 64 5.45 3.70 -1.04
N CYS A 65 6.10 3.68 0.11
CA CYS A 65 6.23 4.86 0.96
C CYS A 65 7.65 5.01 1.53
N GLU A 66 7.91 6.22 1.98
CA GLU A 66 9.06 6.62 2.75
C GLU A 66 8.63 7.78 3.65
N ILE A 67 8.29 7.49 4.91
CA ILE A 67 7.75 8.45 5.87
C ILE A 67 8.84 8.84 6.85
N TYR A 68 9.30 10.06 6.79
CA TYR A 68 10.45 10.54 7.54
C TYR A 68 10.17 10.66 9.03
N ASN A 69 8.96 11.05 9.40
CA ASN A 69 8.54 11.25 10.79
C ASN A 69 7.85 10.03 11.44
N TRP A 70 7.92 8.83 10.83
CA TRP A 70 7.16 7.66 11.28
C TRP A 70 7.42 7.26 12.75
N LYS A 71 8.66 7.40 13.24
CA LYS A 71 9.00 7.08 14.64
C LYS A 71 8.30 8.00 15.63
N ASN A 72 8.26 9.30 15.32
CA ASN A 72 7.57 10.31 16.15
C ASN A 72 6.05 10.07 16.15
N LEU A 73 5.48 9.73 15.00
CA LEU A 73 4.06 9.37 14.91
C LEU A 73 3.75 8.07 15.65
N ALA A 74 4.63 7.07 15.60
CA ALA A 74 4.46 5.84 16.37
C ALA A 74 4.39 6.12 17.88
N ILE A 75 5.26 7.00 18.39
CA ILE A 75 5.22 7.46 19.80
C ILE A 75 3.92 8.21 20.07
N LYS A 76 3.58 9.20 19.25
CA LYS A 76 2.38 10.04 19.40
C LYS A 76 1.10 9.22 19.51
N HIS A 77 0.98 8.19 18.67
CA HIS A 77 -0.20 7.32 18.60
C HIS A 77 -0.11 6.07 19.47
N ASN A 78 0.96 5.91 20.26
CA ASN A 78 1.23 4.72 21.07
C ASN A 78 1.14 3.43 20.24
N ILE A 79 1.87 3.39 19.13
CA ILE A 79 1.95 2.26 18.19
C ILE A 79 3.36 1.67 18.23
N LYS A 80 3.45 0.35 18.37
CA LYS A 80 4.71 -0.38 18.18
C LYS A 80 4.85 -0.78 16.70
N ALA A 81 5.22 0.18 15.87
CA ALA A 81 5.41 -0.05 14.45
C ALA A 81 6.81 -0.61 14.17
N LYS A 82 6.90 -1.52 13.20
CA LYS A 82 8.17 -2.12 12.74
C LYS A 82 8.86 -1.23 11.70
N ASN A 83 8.08 -0.48 10.91
CA ASN A 83 8.54 0.52 9.94
C ASN A 83 7.41 1.51 9.64
N ASP A 84 7.63 2.38 8.66
CA ASP A 84 6.68 3.38 8.19
C ASP A 84 5.40 2.78 7.58
N ALA A 85 5.52 1.75 6.77
CA ALA A 85 4.36 1.07 6.18
C ALA A 85 3.48 0.40 7.25
N ASP A 86 4.12 -0.26 8.23
CA ASP A 86 3.42 -0.88 9.37
C ASP A 86 2.72 0.16 10.25
N LEU A 87 3.32 1.35 10.44
CA LEU A 87 2.67 2.46 11.13
C LEU A 87 1.37 2.87 10.44
N ILE A 88 1.42 3.15 9.12
CA ILE A 88 0.23 3.56 8.36
C ILE A 88 -0.85 2.48 8.46
N PHE A 89 -0.46 1.22 8.28
CA PHE A 89 -1.38 0.09 8.39
C PHE A 89 -2.08 0.03 9.75
N GLN A 90 -1.32 0.13 10.86
CA GLN A 90 -1.89 0.09 12.20
C GLN A 90 -2.80 1.30 12.50
N LEU A 91 -2.51 2.49 11.97
CA LEU A 91 -3.40 3.64 12.07
C LEU A 91 -4.73 3.39 11.36
N LEU A 92 -4.69 2.81 10.14
CA LEU A 92 -5.89 2.45 9.38
C LEU A 92 -6.71 1.35 10.06
N GLU A 93 -6.07 0.34 10.65
CA GLU A 93 -6.72 -0.74 11.40
C GLU A 93 -7.39 -0.27 12.71
N ARG A 94 -6.98 0.91 13.22
CA ARG A 94 -7.61 1.61 14.35
C ARG A 94 -8.71 2.58 13.93
N ASP A 95 -9.14 2.54 12.66
CA ASP A 95 -10.15 3.42 12.09
C ASP A 95 -9.78 4.92 12.18
N THR A 96 -8.48 5.25 12.24
CA THR A 96 -8.02 6.65 12.19
C THR A 96 -8.44 7.25 10.84
N PRO A 97 -9.12 8.42 10.83
CA PRO A 97 -9.56 9.03 9.59
C PRO A 97 -8.41 9.25 8.60
N ILE A 98 -8.60 8.86 7.34
CA ILE A 98 -7.56 8.98 6.30
C ILE A 98 -7.00 10.40 6.20
N LYS A 99 -7.84 11.43 6.33
CA LYS A 99 -7.43 12.83 6.30
C LYS A 99 -6.48 13.17 7.45
N THR A 100 -6.72 12.62 8.64
CA THR A 100 -5.82 12.79 9.79
C THR A 100 -4.47 12.15 9.50
N ILE A 101 -4.48 10.89 9.02
CA ILE A 101 -3.25 10.18 8.67
C ILE A 101 -2.45 10.98 7.66
N THR A 102 -3.03 11.32 6.50
CA THR A 102 -2.30 12.00 5.42
C THR A 102 -1.81 13.40 5.79
N ASN A 103 -2.49 14.11 6.68
CA ASN A 103 -2.04 15.42 7.18
C ASN A 103 -0.87 15.32 8.16
N GLU A 104 -0.70 14.20 8.84
CA GLU A 104 0.39 14.00 9.80
C GLU A 104 1.65 13.40 9.16
N LEU A 105 1.51 12.74 8.00
CA LEU A 105 2.65 12.13 7.31
C LEU A 105 3.57 13.19 6.72
N ASP A 106 4.83 13.17 7.14
CA ASP A 106 5.94 13.87 6.48
C ASP A 106 6.73 12.86 5.67
N GLY A 107 6.62 12.94 4.34
CA GLY A 107 7.25 11.97 3.45
C GLY A 107 6.58 11.85 2.08
N VAL A 108 6.97 10.81 1.36
CA VAL A 108 6.45 10.52 0.02
C VAL A 108 5.81 9.13 0.03
N PHE A 109 4.59 9.03 -0.52
CA PHE A 109 3.82 7.81 -0.40
C PHE A 109 2.77 7.61 -1.49
N ALA A 110 2.54 6.35 -1.79
CA ALA A 110 1.34 5.85 -2.45
C ALA A 110 0.91 4.58 -1.73
N PHE A 111 -0.33 4.49 -1.30
CA PHE A 111 -0.85 3.29 -0.66
C PHE A 111 -2.30 3.01 -1.00
N ALA A 112 -2.67 1.76 -0.80
CA ALA A 112 -4.03 1.27 -0.87
C ALA A 112 -4.37 0.49 0.40
N TYR A 113 -5.56 0.72 0.91
CA TYR A 113 -6.13 -0.02 2.03
C TYR A 113 -7.55 -0.47 1.70
N SER A 114 -7.83 -1.73 1.89
CA SER A 114 -9.18 -2.28 1.77
C SER A 114 -9.68 -2.73 3.13
N ASN A 115 -10.76 -2.15 3.59
CA ASN A 115 -11.56 -2.70 4.69
C ASN A 115 -12.74 -3.52 4.12
N LYS A 116 -13.72 -3.85 4.96
CA LYS A 116 -14.87 -4.69 4.56
C LYS A 116 -15.77 -4.06 3.49
N GLN A 117 -15.75 -2.74 3.32
CA GLN A 117 -16.73 -1.98 2.53
C GLN A 117 -16.11 -1.14 1.41
N THR A 118 -14.90 -0.65 1.62
CA THR A 118 -14.26 0.34 0.74
C THR A 118 -12.81 -0.01 0.44
N ILE A 119 -12.32 0.51 -0.70
CA ILE A 119 -10.89 0.60 -0.98
C ILE A 119 -10.52 2.07 -0.97
N THR A 120 -9.60 2.42 -0.09
CA THR A 120 -9.02 3.76 0.01
C THR A 120 -7.70 3.80 -0.71
N LEU A 121 -7.54 4.77 -1.60
CA LEU A 121 -6.26 5.10 -2.25
C LEU A 121 -5.76 6.43 -1.73
N ALA A 122 -4.47 6.53 -1.42
CA ALA A 122 -3.85 7.79 -1.04
C ALA A 122 -2.48 7.94 -1.70
N ARG A 123 -2.12 9.19 -2.02
CA ARG A 123 -0.85 9.54 -2.64
C ARG A 123 -0.35 10.87 -2.09
N ASP A 124 0.96 11.03 -1.99
CA ASP A 124 1.58 12.31 -1.59
C ASP A 124 1.19 13.46 -2.52
N LEU A 125 1.26 14.67 -1.98
CA LEU A 125 0.78 15.89 -2.65
C LEU A 125 1.40 16.10 -4.04
N PHE A 126 2.69 15.81 -4.18
CA PHE A 126 3.42 16.01 -5.43
C PHE A 126 3.42 14.77 -6.35
N GLY A 127 2.85 13.66 -5.90
CA GLY A 127 2.84 12.41 -6.65
C GLY A 127 4.22 11.81 -6.88
N VAL A 128 5.16 12.02 -5.94
CA VAL A 128 6.52 11.47 -6.01
C VAL A 128 6.49 9.95 -6.09
N LYS A 129 5.60 9.32 -5.30
CA LYS A 129 5.30 7.90 -5.48
C LYS A 129 4.10 7.76 -6.43
N PRO A 130 4.29 7.21 -7.65
CA PRO A 130 3.22 7.14 -8.63
C PRO A 130 2.09 6.20 -8.20
N LEU A 131 0.87 6.61 -8.50
CA LEU A 131 -0.35 5.82 -8.31
C LEU A 131 -1.33 6.12 -9.43
N TRP A 132 -1.68 5.10 -10.19
CA TRP A 132 -2.68 5.13 -11.26
C TRP A 132 -3.87 4.29 -10.87
N TYR A 133 -5.07 4.67 -11.27
CA TYR A 133 -6.27 3.87 -11.05
C TYR A 133 -7.23 3.98 -12.23
N THR A 134 -8.12 2.99 -12.32
CA THR A 134 -9.27 2.95 -13.21
C THR A 134 -10.53 2.64 -12.40
N GLU A 135 -11.66 3.14 -12.85
CA GLU A 135 -12.92 2.97 -12.12
C GLU A 135 -13.71 1.74 -12.59
N LYS A 136 -13.62 1.41 -13.87
CA LYS A 136 -14.38 0.30 -14.47
C LYS A 136 -13.51 -0.49 -15.45
N PRO A 137 -13.07 -1.70 -15.09
CA PRO A 137 -13.13 -2.32 -13.76
C PRO A 137 -12.24 -1.54 -12.77
N PHE A 138 -12.61 -1.54 -11.48
CA PHE A 138 -11.79 -0.87 -10.48
C PHE A 138 -10.44 -1.60 -10.32
N ALA A 139 -9.37 -0.87 -10.56
CA ALA A 139 -8.00 -1.35 -10.34
C ALA A 139 -7.06 -0.18 -10.07
N PHE A 140 -5.94 -0.46 -9.41
CA PHE A 140 -4.85 0.51 -9.20
C PHE A 140 -3.48 -0.13 -9.38
N ALA A 141 -2.49 0.68 -9.74
CA ALA A 141 -1.10 0.24 -9.84
C ALA A 141 -0.12 1.41 -9.72
N SER A 142 1.14 1.10 -9.35
CA SER A 142 2.24 2.08 -9.39
C SER A 142 2.55 2.54 -10.82
N GLU A 143 2.20 1.76 -11.84
CA GLU A 143 2.48 2.09 -13.23
C GLU A 143 1.31 1.75 -14.14
N ARG A 144 1.10 2.62 -15.14
CA ARG A 144 0.00 2.50 -16.10
C ARG A 144 0.04 1.23 -16.97
N LYS A 145 1.22 0.66 -17.19
CA LYS A 145 1.40 -0.54 -18.02
C LYS A 145 1.09 -1.86 -17.29
N ALA A 146 0.83 -1.81 -15.99
CA ALA A 146 0.53 -2.98 -15.18
C ALA A 146 -0.84 -3.58 -15.50
#